data_a2944122c29287a3d6a9c8b64a150d19
#
_entry.id   a2944122c29287a3d6a9c8b64a150d19
#
_cell.length_a   1.000
_cell.length_b   1.000
_cell.length_c   1.000
_cell.angle_alpha   90.00
_cell.angle_beta   90.00
_cell.angle_gamma   90.00
#
_symmetry.space_group_name_H-M   'P 1'
#
loop_
_entity.id
_entity.type
_entity.pdbx_description
1 polymer ?
#
loop_
_entity_poly.entity_id
_entity_poly.type
_entity_poly.pdbx_seq_one_letter_code
_entity_poly.pdbx_strand_id
1 'polypeptide(L)'
;SKMDFVSHLSKIIIGQQLSVQSAAAIWKRTNKILKENKYKKENIKLNQKFKDAGLSRQKIEYLNGIIFNKDLINISKKELNRMNAAEYFDFLIQIKGIGPWSIEMSRIFFIGDPDVFSILDLGLRNAHLKMFKIDSYKESFYESFRPYRSYMCLFLWRVLEDENVTI
;
A
#
# COMPACT_ATOMS: atom_id res chain seq x y z
N SER A 1 2.84 15.29 -10.50
CA SER A 1 1.57 14.71 -10.96
C SER A 1 1.04 13.77 -9.89
N LYS A 2 -0.22 13.90 -9.51
CA LYS A 2 -0.87 12.96 -8.59
C LYS A 2 -0.86 11.57 -9.24
N MET A 3 -0.36 10.56 -8.50
CA MET A 3 -0.37 9.17 -8.91
C MET A 3 -1.83 8.70 -9.11
N ASP A 4 -2.11 7.98 -10.20
CA ASP A 4 -3.42 7.34 -10.41
C ASP A 4 -3.59 6.11 -9.50
N PHE A 5 -4.83 5.60 -9.39
CA PHE A 5 -5.17 4.54 -8.46
C PHE A 5 -4.47 3.21 -8.80
N VAL A 6 -4.40 2.86 -10.07
CA VAL A 6 -3.72 1.65 -10.55
C VAL A 6 -2.23 1.69 -10.21
N SER A 7 -1.57 2.82 -10.44
CA SER A 7 -0.17 3.03 -10.08
C SER A 7 0.04 2.98 -8.56
N HIS A 8 -0.91 3.50 -7.79
CA HIS A 8 -0.85 3.45 -6.33
C HIS A 8 -0.91 2.01 -5.80
N LEU A 9 -1.90 1.22 -6.23
CA LEU A 9 -2.02 -0.19 -5.86
C LEU A 9 -0.81 -1.00 -6.32
N SER A 10 -0.30 -0.73 -7.52
CA SER A 10 0.92 -1.36 -8.04
C SER A 10 2.13 -1.10 -7.13
N LYS A 11 2.28 0.13 -6.63
CA LYS A 11 3.34 0.49 -5.69
C LYS A 11 3.21 -0.28 -4.37
N ILE A 12 1.99 -0.44 -3.84
CA ILE A 12 1.73 -1.22 -2.62
C ILE A 12 2.16 -2.70 -2.83
N ILE A 13 1.71 -3.34 -3.92
CA ILE A 13 2.08 -4.74 -4.23
C ILE A 13 3.60 -4.91 -4.32
N ILE A 14 4.27 -3.99 -4.98
CA ILE A 14 5.73 -4.03 -5.12
C ILE A 14 6.40 -3.94 -3.75
N GLY A 15 5.88 -3.11 -2.86
CA GLY A 15 6.43 -2.90 -1.52
C GLY A 15 6.24 -4.06 -0.54
N GLN A 16 5.29 -4.97 -0.79
CA GLN A 16 5.04 -6.10 0.11
C GLN A 16 6.31 -6.93 0.36
N GLN A 17 6.60 -7.23 1.64
CA GLN A 17 7.73 -8.07 2.08
C GLN A 17 9.11 -7.60 1.60
N LEU A 18 9.28 -6.31 1.37
CA LEU A 18 10.56 -5.70 0.99
C LEU A 18 10.94 -4.58 1.96
N SER A 19 12.24 -4.33 2.07
CA SER A 19 12.72 -3.09 2.72
C SER A 19 12.28 -1.86 1.91
N VAL A 20 12.16 -0.72 2.58
CA VAL A 20 11.77 0.56 1.95
C VAL A 20 12.70 0.89 0.77
N GLN A 21 14.01 0.68 0.92
CA GLN A 21 14.99 0.95 -0.12
C GLN A 21 14.82 0.03 -1.35
N SER A 22 14.65 -1.28 -1.12
CA SER A 22 14.42 -2.25 -2.20
C SER A 22 13.12 -1.97 -2.94
N ALA A 23 12.04 -1.71 -2.20
CA ALA A 23 10.74 -1.35 -2.76
C ALA A 23 10.83 -0.08 -3.63
N ALA A 24 11.51 0.97 -3.16
CA ALA A 24 11.70 2.21 -3.90
C ALA A 24 12.48 2.01 -5.21
N ALA A 25 13.56 1.20 -5.16
CA ALA A 25 14.37 0.91 -6.34
C ALA A 25 13.59 0.13 -7.41
N ILE A 26 12.83 -0.91 -7.00
CA ILE A 26 12.01 -1.70 -7.92
C ILE A 26 10.85 -0.83 -8.46
N TRP A 27 10.18 -0.05 -7.58
CA TRP A 27 9.12 0.85 -8.00
C TRP A 27 9.59 1.85 -9.07
N LYS A 28 10.76 2.46 -8.89
CA LYS A 28 11.31 3.43 -9.86
C LYS A 28 11.41 2.82 -11.26
N ARG A 29 11.94 1.59 -11.37
CA ARG A 29 12.06 0.86 -12.66
C ARG A 29 10.69 0.48 -13.22
N THR A 30 9.83 -0.10 -12.38
CA THR A 30 8.49 -0.56 -12.78
C THR A 30 7.60 0.59 -13.22
N ASN A 31 7.62 1.72 -12.51
CA ASN A 31 6.83 2.91 -12.86
C ASN A 31 7.23 3.49 -14.24
N LYS A 32 8.51 3.41 -14.60
CA LYS A 32 8.96 3.78 -15.95
C LYS A 32 8.32 2.87 -17.01
N ILE A 33 8.34 1.55 -16.77
CA ILE A 33 7.72 0.56 -17.67
C ILE A 33 6.21 0.81 -17.80
N LEU A 34 5.51 1.08 -16.69
CA LEU A 34 4.07 1.36 -16.69
C LEU A 34 3.73 2.61 -17.50
N LYS A 35 4.50 3.69 -17.35
CA LYS A 35 4.32 4.94 -18.13
C LYS A 35 4.53 4.76 -19.63
N GLU A 36 5.50 3.95 -20.01
CA GLU A 36 5.82 3.69 -21.44
C GLU A 36 4.79 2.75 -22.09
N ASN A 37 4.17 1.86 -21.34
CA ASN A 37 3.29 0.81 -21.86
C ASN A 37 1.81 0.99 -21.52
N LYS A 38 1.41 2.16 -21.01
CA LYS A 38 0.07 2.49 -20.52
C LYS A 38 -1.03 1.51 -20.94
N TYR A 39 -1.36 0.56 -20.06
CA TYR A 39 -2.53 -0.34 -20.14
C TYR A 39 -2.74 -1.06 -21.48
N LYS A 40 -1.67 -1.28 -22.25
CA LYS A 40 -1.69 -2.20 -23.40
C LYS A 40 -1.86 -3.62 -22.86
N LYS A 41 -2.45 -4.51 -23.70
CA LYS A 41 -2.68 -5.90 -23.33
C LYS A 41 -1.43 -6.57 -22.74
N GLU A 42 -1.64 -7.44 -21.76
CA GLU A 42 -0.62 -8.32 -21.22
C GLU A 42 0.11 -9.05 -22.37
N ASN A 43 1.42 -9.08 -22.31
CA ASN A 43 2.24 -9.82 -23.26
C ASN A 43 3.55 -10.29 -22.60
N ILE A 44 4.16 -11.32 -23.19
CA ILE A 44 5.40 -11.93 -22.70
C ILE A 44 6.53 -10.89 -22.55
N LYS A 45 6.62 -9.93 -23.49
CA LYS A 45 7.66 -8.89 -23.45
C LYS A 45 7.49 -7.96 -22.27
N LEU A 46 6.24 -7.62 -21.88
CA LEU A 46 5.96 -6.80 -20.72
C LEU A 46 6.32 -7.53 -19.43
N ASN A 47 5.95 -8.80 -19.33
CA ASN A 47 6.29 -9.62 -18.17
C ASN A 47 7.80 -9.79 -18.01
N GLN A 48 8.55 -9.94 -19.11
CA GLN A 48 10.01 -9.96 -19.06
C GLN A 48 10.58 -8.64 -18.55
N LYS A 49 10.09 -7.48 -19.02
CA LYS A 49 10.51 -6.17 -18.49
C LYS A 49 10.25 -6.03 -16.98
N PHE A 50 9.13 -6.52 -16.46
CA PHE A 50 8.85 -6.55 -15.03
C PHE A 50 9.81 -7.45 -14.26
N LYS A 51 10.15 -8.61 -14.81
CA LYS A 51 11.16 -9.52 -14.24
C LYS A 51 12.52 -8.83 -14.16
N ASP A 52 12.93 -8.17 -15.23
CA ASP A 52 14.22 -7.45 -15.34
C ASP A 52 14.24 -6.24 -14.37
N ALA A 53 13.07 -5.65 -14.05
CA ALA A 53 12.93 -4.63 -13.04
C ALA A 53 13.06 -5.15 -11.60
N GLY A 54 13.10 -6.49 -11.41
CA GLY A 54 13.28 -7.14 -10.11
C GLY A 54 12.01 -7.67 -9.45
N LEU A 55 10.90 -7.82 -10.20
CA LEU A 55 9.68 -8.41 -9.66
C LEU A 55 9.74 -9.95 -9.71
N SER A 56 9.26 -10.58 -8.63
CA SER A 56 9.03 -12.02 -8.61
C SER A 56 7.88 -12.40 -9.55
N ARG A 57 7.82 -13.68 -9.96
CA ARG A 57 6.72 -14.20 -10.79
C ARG A 57 5.35 -13.91 -10.19
N GLN A 58 5.21 -14.12 -8.88
CA GLN A 58 3.97 -13.86 -8.15
C GLN A 58 3.57 -12.37 -8.19
N LYS A 59 4.52 -11.46 -7.96
CA LYS A 59 4.26 -10.01 -8.05
C LYS A 59 3.92 -9.55 -9.46
N ILE A 60 4.48 -10.16 -10.49
CA ILE A 60 4.11 -9.90 -11.88
C ILE A 60 2.66 -10.31 -12.13
N GLU A 61 2.24 -11.47 -11.65
CA GLU A 61 0.85 -11.93 -11.76
C GLU A 61 -0.13 -10.95 -11.06
N TYR A 62 0.18 -10.54 -9.83
CA TYR A 62 -0.64 -9.57 -9.09
C TYR A 62 -0.69 -8.22 -9.79
N LEU A 63 0.46 -7.75 -10.28
CA LEU A 63 0.56 -6.50 -11.01
C LEU A 63 -0.29 -6.52 -12.28
N ASN A 64 -0.25 -7.60 -13.05
CA ASN A 64 -1.09 -7.76 -14.24
C ASN A 64 -2.58 -7.72 -13.88
N GLY A 65 -2.98 -8.39 -12.79
CA GLY A 65 -4.36 -8.34 -12.27
C GLY A 65 -4.83 -6.93 -11.93
N ILE A 66 -3.93 -6.04 -11.56
CA ILE A 66 -4.23 -4.64 -11.24
C ILE A 66 -4.25 -3.76 -12.51
N ILE A 67 -3.18 -3.83 -13.32
CA ILE A 67 -3.00 -2.89 -14.45
C ILE A 67 -3.93 -3.17 -15.63
N PHE A 68 -4.53 -4.36 -15.72
CA PHE A 68 -5.51 -4.73 -16.74
C PHE A 68 -6.95 -4.83 -16.20
N ASN A 69 -7.17 -4.51 -14.92
CA ASN A 69 -8.48 -4.49 -14.32
C ASN A 69 -9.25 -3.25 -14.76
N LYS A 70 -10.34 -3.46 -15.51
CA LYS A 70 -11.14 -2.36 -16.08
C LYS A 70 -11.81 -1.50 -15.01
N ASP A 71 -12.26 -2.09 -13.91
CA ASP A 71 -12.92 -1.38 -12.83
C ASP A 71 -11.93 -0.45 -12.13
N LEU A 72 -10.71 -0.91 -11.87
CA LEU A 72 -9.64 -0.08 -11.30
C LEU A 72 -9.16 1.04 -12.23
N ILE A 73 -9.15 0.79 -13.55
CA ILE A 73 -8.74 1.79 -14.55
C ILE A 73 -9.76 2.91 -14.67
N ASN A 74 -11.05 2.57 -14.57
CA ASN A 74 -12.16 3.49 -14.85
C ASN A 74 -12.68 4.21 -13.61
N ILE A 75 -12.46 3.66 -12.40
CA ILE A 75 -12.98 4.26 -11.18
C ILE A 75 -12.31 5.61 -10.88
N SER A 76 -13.11 6.61 -10.62
CA SER A 76 -12.62 7.94 -10.24
C SER A 76 -12.30 8.01 -8.74
N LYS A 77 -11.41 8.92 -8.36
CA LYS A 77 -11.15 9.21 -6.93
C LYS A 77 -12.41 9.67 -6.21
N LYS A 78 -13.34 10.33 -6.91
CA LYS A 78 -14.62 10.79 -6.34
C LYS A 78 -15.51 9.62 -5.96
N GLU A 79 -15.57 8.58 -6.80
CA GLU A 79 -16.33 7.35 -6.51
C GLU A 79 -15.70 6.60 -5.33
N LEU A 80 -14.38 6.43 -5.33
CA LEU A 80 -13.67 5.81 -4.20
C LEU A 80 -13.91 6.54 -2.87
N ASN A 81 -13.92 7.88 -2.88
CA ASN A 81 -14.16 8.69 -1.69
C ASN A 81 -15.61 8.65 -1.17
N ARG A 82 -16.56 8.14 -1.98
CA ARG A 82 -17.96 7.96 -1.58
C ARG A 82 -18.20 6.61 -0.91
N MET A 83 -17.31 5.66 -1.12
CA MET A 83 -17.39 4.34 -0.50
C MET A 83 -17.15 4.46 1.01
N ASN A 84 -17.99 3.82 1.79
CA ASN A 84 -17.68 3.57 3.19
C ASN A 84 -16.57 2.52 3.32
N ALA A 85 -16.11 2.27 4.55
CA ALA A 85 -14.98 1.37 4.80
C ALA A 85 -15.23 -0.07 4.32
N ALA A 86 -16.46 -0.58 4.49
CA ALA A 86 -16.85 -1.93 4.07
C ALA A 86 -16.92 -2.04 2.54
N GLU A 87 -17.57 -1.10 1.88
CA GLU A 87 -17.67 -1.04 0.42
C GLU A 87 -16.28 -0.96 -0.23
N TYR A 88 -15.38 -0.14 0.33
CA TYR A 88 -14.01 -0.02 -0.16
C TYR A 88 -13.22 -1.32 0.04
N PHE A 89 -13.41 -1.98 1.17
CA PHE A 89 -12.81 -3.27 1.46
C PHE A 89 -13.30 -4.33 0.47
N ASP A 90 -14.62 -4.48 0.31
CA ASP A 90 -15.25 -5.48 -0.57
C ASP A 90 -14.86 -5.27 -2.03
N PHE A 91 -14.72 -4.02 -2.45
CA PHE A 91 -14.26 -3.68 -3.80
C PHE A 91 -12.84 -4.17 -4.08
N LEU A 92 -11.92 -4.07 -3.12
CA LEU A 92 -10.50 -4.36 -3.33
C LEU A 92 -10.09 -5.78 -2.96
N ILE A 93 -10.74 -6.41 -1.97
CA ILE A 93 -10.32 -7.73 -1.45
C ILE A 93 -10.43 -8.85 -2.50
N GLN A 94 -11.25 -8.66 -3.52
CA GLN A 94 -11.43 -9.59 -4.64
C GLN A 94 -10.21 -9.64 -5.56
N ILE A 95 -9.33 -8.65 -5.49
CA ILE A 95 -8.17 -8.53 -6.39
C ILE A 95 -7.04 -9.37 -5.83
N LYS A 96 -6.57 -10.35 -6.61
CA LYS A 96 -5.49 -11.25 -6.21
C LYS A 96 -4.23 -10.46 -5.82
N GLY A 97 -3.72 -10.71 -4.62
CA GLY A 97 -2.57 -10.02 -4.05
C GLY A 97 -2.90 -8.79 -3.21
N ILE A 98 -4.14 -8.31 -3.25
CA ILE A 98 -4.63 -7.26 -2.36
C ILE A 98 -5.23 -7.92 -1.11
N GLY A 99 -4.63 -7.68 0.04
CA GLY A 99 -5.14 -8.13 1.34
C GLY A 99 -5.49 -6.94 2.24
N PRO A 100 -5.97 -7.22 3.48
CA PRO A 100 -6.39 -6.18 4.43
C PRO A 100 -5.34 -5.07 4.62
N TRP A 101 -4.08 -5.43 4.84
CA TRP A 101 -2.98 -4.47 4.97
C TRP A 101 -2.85 -3.54 3.73
N SER A 102 -2.94 -4.10 2.52
CA SER A 102 -2.85 -3.30 1.29
C SER A 102 -4.03 -2.33 1.13
N ILE A 103 -5.22 -2.76 1.58
CA ILE A 103 -6.42 -1.93 1.58
C ILE A 103 -6.27 -0.77 2.57
N GLU A 104 -5.78 -1.04 3.78
CA GLU A 104 -5.51 -0.03 4.80
C GLU A 104 -4.46 0.99 4.31
N MET A 105 -3.36 0.54 3.71
CA MET A 105 -2.36 1.42 3.08
C MET A 105 -2.98 2.31 1.99
N SER A 106 -3.87 1.74 1.19
CA SER A 106 -4.58 2.49 0.15
C SER A 106 -5.54 3.54 0.74
N ARG A 107 -6.24 3.22 1.82
CA ARG A 107 -7.11 4.20 2.53
C ARG A 107 -6.28 5.34 3.12
N ILE A 108 -5.17 5.04 3.80
CA ILE A 108 -4.30 6.07 4.39
C ILE A 108 -3.69 6.96 3.31
N PHE A 109 -3.02 6.38 2.31
CA PHE A 109 -2.15 7.14 1.40
C PHE A 109 -2.80 7.62 0.11
N PHE A 110 -3.88 6.98 -0.35
CA PHE A 110 -4.58 7.39 -1.57
C PHE A 110 -5.88 8.16 -1.28
N ILE A 111 -6.72 7.60 -0.43
CA ILE A 111 -7.98 8.24 -0.01
C ILE A 111 -7.69 9.42 0.90
N GLY A 112 -6.76 9.26 1.84
CA GLY A 112 -6.49 10.23 2.89
C GLY A 112 -7.46 10.07 4.06
N ASP A 113 -7.92 8.84 4.31
CA ASP A 113 -8.80 8.52 5.43
C ASP A 113 -8.07 8.81 6.74
N PRO A 114 -8.61 9.69 7.60
CA PRO A 114 -7.94 10.07 8.84
C PRO A 114 -7.96 8.99 9.92
N ASP A 115 -8.87 8.00 9.83
CA ASP A 115 -9.12 7.06 10.91
C ASP A 115 -8.96 5.58 10.51
N VAL A 116 -7.79 5.24 10.02
CA VAL A 116 -7.36 3.86 9.78
C VAL A 116 -6.23 3.52 10.74
N PHE A 117 -6.30 2.35 11.39
CA PHE A 117 -5.19 1.77 12.13
C PHE A 117 -4.87 0.38 11.58
N SER A 118 -3.63 0.18 11.14
CA SER A 118 -3.19 -1.06 10.50
C SER A 118 -2.56 -2.00 11.53
N ILE A 119 -3.39 -2.73 12.26
CA ILE A 119 -2.93 -3.64 13.34
C ILE A 119 -1.98 -4.74 12.82
N LEU A 120 -2.09 -5.11 11.55
CA LEU A 120 -1.25 -6.13 10.92
C LEU A 120 0.10 -5.58 10.41
N ASP A 121 0.32 -4.27 10.50
CA ASP A 121 1.56 -3.66 10.02
C ASP A 121 2.71 -3.93 11.01
N LEU A 122 3.74 -4.63 10.51
CA LEU A 122 4.91 -4.98 11.32
C LEU A 122 5.70 -3.74 11.77
N GLY A 123 5.74 -2.70 10.93
CA GLY A 123 6.40 -1.43 11.27
C GLY A 123 5.71 -0.75 12.45
N LEU A 124 4.38 -0.69 12.44
CA LEU A 124 3.63 -0.13 13.56
C LEU A 124 3.83 -0.91 14.85
N ARG A 125 3.85 -2.25 14.79
CA ARG A 125 4.16 -3.09 15.95
C ARG A 125 5.55 -2.81 16.49
N ASN A 126 6.56 -2.75 15.63
CA ASN A 126 7.93 -2.49 16.04
C ASN A 126 8.10 -1.07 16.62
N ALA A 127 7.41 -0.08 16.04
CA ALA A 127 7.39 1.28 16.57
C ALA A 127 6.73 1.35 17.95
N HIS A 128 5.61 0.63 18.13
CA HIS A 128 4.94 0.52 19.44
C HIS A 128 5.90 -0.02 20.52
N LEU A 129 6.56 -1.14 20.21
CA LEU A 129 7.52 -1.76 21.15
C LEU A 129 8.68 -0.81 21.46
N LYS A 130 9.22 -0.12 20.45
CA LYS A 130 10.31 0.87 20.60
C LYS A 130 9.89 2.02 21.50
N MET A 131 8.69 2.57 21.27
CA MET A 131 8.21 3.79 21.90
C MET A 131 7.67 3.55 23.32
N PHE A 132 6.81 2.56 23.48
CA PHE A 132 6.09 2.35 24.74
C PHE A 132 6.75 1.31 25.65
N LYS A 133 7.67 0.49 25.14
CA LYS A 133 8.30 -0.62 25.87
C LYS A 133 7.30 -1.62 26.48
N ILE A 134 6.11 -1.70 25.90
CA ILE A 134 4.99 -2.55 26.32
C ILE A 134 4.74 -3.58 25.21
N ASP A 135 4.72 -4.87 25.55
CA ASP A 135 4.48 -5.95 24.57
C ASP A 135 2.99 -6.10 24.17
N SER A 136 2.10 -5.36 24.82
CA SER A 136 0.67 -5.40 24.55
C SER A 136 0.27 -4.54 23.33
N TYR A 137 0.65 -4.97 22.13
CA TYR A 137 0.24 -4.32 20.88
C TYR A 137 -1.18 -4.76 20.50
N LYS A 138 -2.17 -3.88 20.74
CA LYS A 138 -3.59 -4.13 20.47
C LYS A 138 -4.23 -2.89 19.87
N GLU A 139 -5.23 -3.07 19.00
CA GLU A 139 -5.98 -1.96 18.38
C GLU A 139 -6.66 -1.09 19.44
N SER A 140 -7.17 -1.71 20.52
CA SER A 140 -7.82 -0.99 21.62
C SER A 140 -6.92 0.06 22.30
N PHE A 141 -5.60 -0.10 22.26
CA PHE A 141 -4.65 0.90 22.76
C PHE A 141 -4.76 2.22 21.99
N TYR A 142 -5.15 2.14 20.71
CA TYR A 142 -5.22 3.29 19.80
C TYR A 142 -6.64 3.86 19.62
N GLU A 143 -7.64 3.35 20.33
CA GLU A 143 -9.02 3.84 20.24
C GLU A 143 -9.18 5.30 20.69
N SER A 144 -8.39 5.75 21.67
CA SER A 144 -8.40 7.14 22.15
C SER A 144 -7.92 8.16 21.10
N PHE A 145 -7.26 7.69 20.02
CA PHE A 145 -6.81 8.54 18.92
C PHE A 145 -7.86 8.71 17.82
N ARG A 146 -9.05 8.09 17.93
CA ARG A 146 -10.16 8.35 16.99
C ARG A 146 -10.59 9.81 17.04
N PRO A 147 -10.90 10.41 15.91
CA PRO A 147 -10.95 9.86 14.54
C PRO A 147 -9.66 10.09 13.75
N TYR A 148 -8.49 10.07 14.37
CA TYR A 148 -7.21 10.47 13.76
C TYR A 148 -6.13 9.38 13.79
N ARG A 149 -6.52 8.10 13.83
CA ARG A 149 -5.59 6.96 13.98
C ARG A 149 -4.60 6.84 12.82
N SER A 150 -4.94 7.30 11.61
CA SER A 150 -4.00 7.34 10.47
C SER A 150 -2.80 8.25 10.75
N TYR A 151 -3.01 9.39 11.43
CA TYR A 151 -1.90 10.26 11.83
C TYR A 151 -1.00 9.60 12.87
N MET A 152 -1.60 8.79 13.76
CA MET A 152 -0.82 7.99 14.70
C MET A 152 0.03 6.94 13.98
N CYS A 153 -0.50 6.28 12.94
CA CYS A 153 0.29 5.39 12.09
C CYS A 153 1.48 6.12 11.46
N LEU A 154 1.25 7.29 10.86
CA LEU A 154 2.31 8.10 10.26
C LEU A 154 3.38 8.50 11.28
N PHE A 155 2.98 8.87 12.49
CA PHE A 155 3.88 9.20 13.58
C PHE A 155 4.72 7.98 14.00
N LEU A 156 4.11 6.82 14.20
CA LEU A 156 4.79 5.59 14.57
C LEU A 156 5.81 5.15 13.51
N TRP A 157 5.48 5.21 12.23
CA TRP A 157 6.46 4.93 11.17
C TRP A 157 7.62 5.91 11.22
N ARG A 158 7.37 7.20 11.52
CA ARG A 158 8.44 8.19 11.68
C ARG A 158 9.37 7.85 12.84
N VAL A 159 8.84 7.34 13.96
CA VAL A 159 9.64 6.88 15.11
C VAL A 159 10.60 5.74 14.74
N LEU A 160 10.23 4.87 13.77
CA LEU A 160 11.14 3.84 13.28
C LEU A 160 12.28 4.39 12.43
N GLU A 161 12.00 5.40 11.61
CA GLU A 161 12.97 5.99 10.69
C GLU A 161 14.00 6.86 11.45
N ASP A 162 13.63 7.40 12.60
CA ASP A 162 14.47 8.30 13.37
C ASP A 162 15.29 7.52 14.41
N GLU A 163 16.59 7.37 14.17
CA GLU A 163 17.54 6.73 15.10
C GLU A 163 17.71 7.54 16.40
N ASN A 164 17.34 8.82 16.41
CA ASN A 164 17.51 9.74 17.53
C ASN A 164 16.28 9.82 18.47
N VAL A 165 15.15 9.22 18.11
CA VAL A 165 14.01 9.10 19.01
C VAL A 165 14.26 7.97 20.00
N THR A 166 15.06 8.27 21.02
CA THR A 166 15.15 7.49 22.26
C THR A 166 14.27 8.24 23.28
N ILE A 167 13.13 7.69 23.61
CA ILE A 167 12.30 8.14 24.74
C ILE A 167 12.72 7.38 25.98
#